data_8a0b98d435421a9e68ca0a10229ab7ea
#
_entry.id   8a0b98d435421a9e68ca0a10229ab7ea
#
_cell.length_a   1.000
_cell.length_b   1.000
_cell.length_c   1.000
_cell.angle_alpha   90.00
_cell.angle_beta   90.00
_cell.angle_gamma   90.00
#
_symmetry.space_group_name_H-M   'P 1'
#
loop_
_entity.id
_entity.type
_entity.pdbx_description
1 polymer ?
#
loop_
_entity_poly.entity_id
_entity_poly.type
_entity_poly.pdbx_seq_one_letter_code
_entity_poly.pdbx_strand_id
1 'polypeptide(L)'
;MQGMDKPLLYYSRKLAAARDYELRLLPYGGFPPKCKGDRARLTECCASAFRQAEDMLADLDLGAYDELLFVGKSIGTVVAAQLAAQHGVTERARFVLYTPLEDTFTLPLGEALVFTGSADPWVGRGAIPALCEQRGIPCHIVPDANHSLECRDVQTDLKNLRAVMKETARFLKKAED
;
A
#
# COMPACT_ATOMS: atom_id res chain seq x y z
N MET A 1 -6.37 9.64 -12.99
CA MET A 1 -7.36 8.83 -12.24
C MET A 1 -7.25 7.33 -12.54
N GLN A 2 -6.03 6.73 -12.50
CA GLN A 2 -5.82 5.34 -12.99
C GLN A 2 -5.52 4.29 -11.90
N GLY A 3 -5.54 4.64 -10.63
CA GLY A 3 -5.14 3.68 -9.56
C GLY A 3 -6.24 3.26 -8.60
N MET A 4 -7.18 4.13 -8.30
CA MET A 4 -8.15 3.91 -7.22
C MET A 4 -9.34 3.01 -7.61
N ASP A 5 -9.63 2.89 -8.90
CA ASP A 5 -10.69 2.01 -9.42
C ASP A 5 -10.20 0.60 -9.74
N LYS A 6 -8.91 0.31 -9.53
CA LYS A 6 -8.38 -1.04 -9.67
C LYS A 6 -8.80 -1.93 -8.49
N PRO A 7 -9.01 -3.23 -8.74
CA PRO A 7 -9.66 -4.14 -7.80
C PRO A 7 -9.10 -4.12 -6.38
N LEU A 8 -7.78 -4.06 -6.21
CA LEU A 8 -7.12 -4.07 -4.90
C LEU A 8 -7.59 -2.91 -4.01
N LEU A 9 -7.46 -1.67 -4.47
CA LEU A 9 -7.85 -0.50 -3.69
C LEU A 9 -9.37 -0.36 -3.59
N TYR A 10 -10.10 -0.70 -4.65
CA TYR A 10 -11.55 -0.68 -4.65
C TYR A 10 -12.14 -1.60 -3.57
N TYR A 11 -11.71 -2.86 -3.51
CA TYR A 11 -12.23 -3.80 -2.50
C TYR A 11 -11.69 -3.51 -1.11
N SER A 12 -10.46 -3.04 -0.95
CA SER A 12 -9.94 -2.60 0.36
C SER A 12 -10.78 -1.48 0.95
N ARG A 13 -11.15 -0.49 0.14
CA ARG A 13 -12.07 0.59 0.55
C ARG A 13 -13.42 0.05 1.01
N LYS A 14 -13.99 -0.93 0.30
CA LYS A 14 -15.25 -1.58 0.71
C LYS A 14 -15.11 -2.36 2.01
N LEU A 15 -13.97 -3.05 2.20
CA LEU A 15 -13.71 -3.78 3.45
C LEU A 15 -13.55 -2.84 4.64
N ALA A 16 -12.90 -1.69 4.46
CA ALA A 16 -12.76 -0.68 5.50
C ALA A 16 -14.12 -0.03 5.82
N ALA A 17 -14.89 0.37 4.79
CA ALA A 17 -16.24 0.93 4.98
C ALA A 17 -17.18 -0.03 5.72
N ALA A 18 -17.11 -1.34 5.44
CA ALA A 18 -17.90 -2.36 6.14
C ALA A 18 -17.49 -2.55 7.62
N ARG A 19 -16.49 -1.84 8.09
CA ARG A 19 -16.00 -1.80 9.48
C ARG A 19 -16.06 -0.40 10.09
N ASP A 20 -16.90 0.44 9.52
CA ASP A 20 -17.18 1.80 10.00
C ASP A 20 -15.95 2.75 10.00
N TYR A 21 -14.92 2.45 9.18
CA TYR A 21 -13.84 3.40 8.97
C TYR A 21 -14.34 4.62 8.21
N GLU A 22 -14.01 5.81 8.69
CA GLU A 22 -14.08 7.04 7.90
C GLU A 22 -13.03 6.96 6.77
N LEU A 23 -13.45 7.21 5.54
CA LEU A 23 -12.59 7.03 4.38
C LEU A 23 -12.11 8.38 3.83
N ARG A 24 -10.79 8.54 3.74
CA ARG A 24 -10.19 9.64 2.99
C ARG A 24 -9.43 9.09 1.78
N LEU A 25 -9.88 9.45 0.59
CA LEU A 25 -9.25 9.04 -0.66
C LEU A 25 -8.26 10.11 -1.12
N LEU A 26 -7.06 9.68 -1.53
CA LEU A 26 -5.98 10.55 -1.97
C LEU A 26 -5.68 10.34 -3.46
N PRO A 27 -6.43 10.97 -4.38
CA PRO A 27 -6.27 10.77 -5.82
C PRO A 27 -5.15 11.64 -6.40
N TYR A 28 -3.92 11.39 -6.00
CA TYR A 28 -2.76 12.07 -6.58
C TYR A 28 -2.42 11.54 -7.99
N GLY A 29 -1.73 12.36 -8.79
CA GLY A 29 -1.39 12.00 -10.16
C GLY A 29 -0.54 13.08 -10.85
N GLY A 30 -0.60 13.11 -12.19
CA GLY A 30 0.19 14.06 -12.98
C GLY A 30 1.67 13.70 -13.07
N PHE A 31 2.01 12.42 -12.90
CA PHE A 31 3.39 11.95 -12.96
C PHE A 31 3.90 11.88 -14.41
N PRO A 32 5.21 12.13 -14.61
CA PRO A 32 5.82 11.95 -15.91
C PRO A 32 5.71 10.49 -16.37
N PRO A 33 5.60 10.23 -17.67
CA PRO A 33 5.60 8.87 -18.19
C PRO A 33 6.96 8.19 -17.94
N LYS A 34 6.95 6.84 -17.83
CA LYS A 34 8.14 5.99 -17.74
C LYS A 34 8.98 6.18 -16.45
N CYS A 35 8.32 6.20 -15.28
CA CYS A 35 9.06 6.16 -14.01
C CYS A 35 9.69 4.78 -13.72
N LYS A 36 9.23 3.72 -14.39
CA LYS A 36 9.79 2.37 -14.24
C LYS A 36 11.23 2.32 -14.76
N GLY A 37 12.15 1.81 -13.92
CA GLY A 37 13.55 1.65 -14.26
C GLY A 37 14.40 2.93 -14.16
N ASP A 38 13.79 4.04 -13.76
CA ASP A 38 14.46 5.29 -13.48
C ASP A 38 14.22 5.69 -12.01
N ARG A 39 15.23 5.43 -11.18
CA ARG A 39 15.14 5.66 -9.72
C ARG A 39 14.96 7.15 -9.39
N ALA A 40 15.63 8.04 -10.10
CA ALA A 40 15.50 9.48 -9.85
C ALA A 40 14.06 9.96 -10.14
N ARG A 41 13.50 9.56 -11.26
CA ARG A 41 12.11 9.87 -11.61
C ARG A 41 11.10 9.25 -10.63
N LEU A 42 11.37 8.03 -10.18
CA LEU A 42 10.50 7.38 -9.19
C LEU A 42 10.50 8.15 -7.88
N THR A 43 11.66 8.62 -7.43
CA THR A 43 11.81 9.47 -6.25
C THR A 43 11.03 10.79 -6.41
N GLU A 44 11.13 11.44 -7.57
CA GLU A 44 10.35 12.65 -7.87
C GLU A 44 8.85 12.39 -7.86
N CYS A 45 8.40 11.25 -8.42
CA CYS A 45 6.99 10.83 -8.37
C CYS A 45 6.51 10.63 -6.93
N CYS A 46 7.30 9.96 -6.09
CA CYS A 46 6.98 9.78 -4.67
C CYS A 46 6.88 11.12 -3.94
N ALA A 47 7.84 12.02 -4.15
CA ALA A 47 7.83 13.35 -3.53
C ALA A 47 6.64 14.21 -3.99
N SER A 48 6.29 14.13 -5.27
CA SER A 48 5.11 14.82 -5.81
C SER A 48 3.81 14.25 -5.24
N ALA A 49 3.68 12.91 -5.16
CA ALA A 49 2.52 12.24 -4.59
C ALA A 49 2.36 12.58 -3.11
N PHE A 50 3.46 12.61 -2.35
CA PHE A 50 3.45 12.98 -0.94
C PHE A 50 2.95 14.40 -0.73
N ARG A 51 3.47 15.41 -1.46
CA ARG A 51 2.99 16.80 -1.35
C ARG A 51 1.49 16.92 -1.65
N GLN A 52 1.02 16.26 -2.73
CA GLN A 52 -0.41 16.26 -3.06
C GLN A 52 -1.24 15.61 -1.96
N ALA A 53 -0.75 14.53 -1.34
CA ALA A 53 -1.44 13.87 -0.23
C ALA A 53 -1.50 14.76 1.02
N GLU A 54 -0.42 15.46 1.37
CA GLU A 54 -0.39 16.46 2.45
C GLU A 54 -1.42 17.56 2.21
N ASP A 55 -1.48 18.13 1.01
CA ASP A 55 -2.45 19.15 0.65
C ASP A 55 -3.90 18.65 0.81
N MET A 56 -4.17 17.39 0.43
CA MET A 56 -5.51 16.78 0.57
C MET A 56 -5.88 16.44 2.02
N LEU A 57 -4.91 16.34 2.91
CA LEU A 57 -5.10 16.05 4.34
C LEU A 57 -4.98 17.30 5.24
N ALA A 58 -4.75 18.47 4.65
CA ALA A 58 -4.50 19.70 5.41
C ALA A 58 -5.63 20.10 6.37
N ASP A 59 -6.85 19.61 6.15
CA ASP A 59 -8.03 19.82 7.00
C ASP A 59 -8.17 18.76 8.12
N LEU A 60 -7.28 17.75 8.17
CA LEU A 60 -7.36 16.65 9.11
C LEU A 60 -6.20 16.67 10.12
N ASP A 61 -6.54 16.52 11.38
CA ASP A 61 -5.58 16.17 12.43
C ASP A 61 -5.55 14.63 12.57
N LEU A 62 -4.56 13.99 11.95
CA LEU A 62 -4.38 12.54 12.08
C LEU A 62 -4.09 12.14 13.53
N GLY A 63 -3.60 13.08 14.34
CA GLY A 63 -3.39 12.90 15.77
C GLY A 63 -4.67 12.67 16.56
N ALA A 64 -5.80 13.15 16.09
CA ALA A 64 -7.09 13.04 16.77
C ALA A 64 -7.78 11.68 16.65
N TYR A 65 -7.29 10.80 15.76
CA TYR A 65 -7.88 9.47 15.55
C TYR A 65 -7.22 8.43 16.45
N ASP A 66 -8.03 7.57 17.07
CA ASP A 66 -7.54 6.45 17.90
C ASP A 66 -6.90 5.35 17.08
N GLU A 67 -7.43 5.10 15.88
CA GLU A 67 -6.96 4.09 14.95
C GLU A 67 -6.82 4.68 13.54
N LEU A 68 -5.70 4.41 12.91
CA LEU A 68 -5.42 4.81 11.53
C LEU A 68 -5.09 3.60 10.68
N LEU A 69 -5.71 3.50 9.51
CA LEU A 69 -5.43 2.48 8.51
C LEU A 69 -4.97 3.15 7.21
N PHE A 70 -3.72 2.90 6.86
CA PHE A 70 -3.18 3.29 5.57
C PHE A 70 -3.24 2.12 4.59
N VAL A 71 -3.87 2.33 3.45
CA VAL A 71 -3.90 1.35 2.35
C VAL A 71 -3.23 1.95 1.13
N GLY A 72 -2.09 1.39 0.75
CA GLY A 72 -1.29 1.88 -0.36
C GLY A 72 -0.98 0.81 -1.41
N LYS A 73 -0.77 1.25 -2.65
CA LYS A 73 -0.25 0.43 -3.74
C LYS A 73 0.88 1.16 -4.44
N SER A 74 2.00 0.43 -4.72
CA SER A 74 3.15 1.00 -5.43
C SER A 74 3.67 2.27 -4.74
N ILE A 75 3.77 3.41 -5.44
CA ILE A 75 4.12 4.73 -4.86
C ILE A 75 3.28 5.05 -3.62
N GLY A 76 2.01 4.64 -3.58
CA GLY A 76 1.13 4.87 -2.44
C GLY A 76 1.58 4.21 -1.14
N THR A 77 2.44 3.20 -1.21
CA THR A 77 3.02 2.58 -0.01
C THR A 77 4.11 3.46 0.62
N VAL A 78 4.89 4.14 -0.22
CA VAL A 78 5.88 5.14 0.21
C VAL A 78 5.18 6.34 0.83
N VAL A 79 4.15 6.86 0.14
CA VAL A 79 3.34 8.00 0.62
C VAL A 79 2.70 7.67 1.98
N ALA A 80 2.12 6.48 2.13
CA ALA A 80 1.51 6.04 3.39
C ALA A 80 2.52 6.04 4.55
N ALA A 81 3.72 5.49 4.33
CA ALA A 81 4.77 5.47 5.34
C ALA A 81 5.29 6.88 5.66
N GLN A 82 5.47 7.74 4.65
CA GLN A 82 5.88 9.13 4.83
C GLN A 82 4.85 9.94 5.63
N LEU A 83 3.56 9.82 5.30
CA LEU A 83 2.47 10.49 6.03
C LEU A 83 2.45 10.07 7.50
N ALA A 84 2.51 8.77 7.78
CA ALA A 84 2.51 8.29 9.16
C ALA A 84 3.72 8.79 9.96
N ALA A 85 4.90 8.83 9.35
CA ALA A 85 6.11 9.35 9.98
C ALA A 85 6.05 10.86 10.20
N GLN A 86 5.63 11.63 9.18
CA GLN A 86 5.52 13.09 9.24
C GLN A 86 4.55 13.56 10.32
N HIS A 87 3.42 12.87 10.47
CA HIS A 87 2.40 13.20 11.48
C HIS A 87 2.63 12.52 12.85
N GLY A 88 3.72 11.77 13.01
CA GLY A 88 4.06 11.12 14.28
C GLY A 88 3.07 10.03 14.73
N VAL A 89 2.37 9.39 13.77
CA VAL A 89 1.31 8.41 14.04
C VAL A 89 1.69 6.96 13.73
N THR A 90 2.94 6.70 13.36
CA THR A 90 3.40 5.39 12.89
C THR A 90 3.08 4.25 13.86
N GLU A 91 3.33 4.44 15.16
CA GLU A 91 3.18 3.39 16.18
C GLU A 91 1.73 2.92 16.37
N ARG A 92 0.76 3.75 16.04
CA ARG A 92 -0.67 3.45 16.14
C ARG A 92 -1.36 3.29 14.79
N ALA A 93 -0.59 3.39 13.70
CA ALA A 93 -1.08 3.19 12.35
C ALA A 93 -0.92 1.73 11.93
N ARG A 94 -1.91 1.23 11.20
CA ARG A 94 -1.89 -0.06 10.53
C ARG A 94 -1.76 0.14 9.03
N PHE A 95 -1.04 -0.76 8.36
CA PHE A 95 -0.72 -0.62 6.94
C PHE A 95 -1.10 -1.86 6.16
N VAL A 96 -1.84 -1.68 5.06
CA VAL A 96 -2.01 -2.69 4.01
C VAL A 96 -1.26 -2.22 2.76
N LEU A 97 -0.21 -2.92 2.41
CA LEU A 97 0.75 -2.50 1.39
C LEU A 97 0.74 -3.48 0.21
N TYR A 98 0.17 -3.03 -0.90
CA TYR A 98 0.12 -3.80 -2.15
C TYR A 98 1.30 -3.43 -3.05
N THR A 99 2.06 -4.43 -3.47
CA THR A 99 3.23 -4.26 -4.34
C THR A 99 4.09 -3.05 -3.93
N PRO A 100 4.58 -3.05 -2.66
CA PRO A 100 5.37 -1.92 -2.19
C PRO A 100 6.67 -1.78 -2.96
N LEU A 101 7.18 -0.55 -2.99
CA LEU A 101 8.53 -0.25 -3.46
C LEU A 101 9.52 -0.46 -2.31
N GLU A 102 10.79 -0.73 -2.62
CA GLU A 102 11.86 -0.90 -1.63
C GLU A 102 12.00 0.34 -0.73
N ASP A 103 11.77 1.53 -1.29
CA ASP A 103 11.83 2.81 -0.57
C ASP A 103 10.81 2.90 0.58
N THR A 104 9.70 2.15 0.51
CA THR A 104 8.73 2.05 1.62
C THR A 104 9.39 1.56 2.91
N PHE A 105 10.35 0.65 2.77
CA PHE A 105 11.06 0.04 3.89
C PHE A 105 12.26 0.86 4.39
N THR A 106 12.53 2.02 3.85
CA THR A 106 13.48 2.99 4.43
C THR A 106 12.84 3.82 5.55
N LEU A 107 11.52 3.75 5.68
CA LEU A 107 10.71 4.49 6.65
C LEU A 107 10.22 3.57 7.77
N PRO A 108 9.89 4.12 8.95
CA PRO A 108 9.26 3.33 10.00
C PRO A 108 7.85 2.89 9.57
N LEU A 109 7.47 1.69 9.95
CA LEU A 109 6.15 1.13 9.74
C LEU A 109 5.64 0.58 11.08
N GLY A 110 4.38 0.83 11.39
CA GLY A 110 3.66 0.16 12.46
C GLY A 110 3.24 -1.26 12.07
N GLU A 111 2.12 -1.73 12.60
CA GLU A 111 1.56 -3.03 12.21
C GLU A 111 1.25 -3.04 10.71
N ALA A 112 1.85 -3.95 9.96
CA ALA A 112 1.74 -3.96 8.50
C ALA A 112 1.46 -5.35 7.94
N LEU A 113 0.73 -5.37 6.82
CA LEU A 113 0.49 -6.54 5.98
C LEU A 113 0.93 -6.21 4.54
N VAL A 114 1.80 -7.05 3.98
CA VAL A 114 2.39 -6.84 2.66
C VAL A 114 1.94 -7.91 1.68
N PHE A 115 1.64 -7.49 0.45
CA PHE A 115 1.41 -8.37 -0.70
C PHE A 115 2.35 -7.98 -1.84
N THR A 116 3.07 -8.96 -2.40
CA THR A 116 3.98 -8.74 -3.52
C THR A 116 3.85 -9.85 -4.56
N GLY A 117 4.10 -9.53 -5.83
CA GLY A 117 4.14 -10.51 -6.91
C GLY A 117 5.55 -11.09 -7.08
N SER A 118 5.68 -12.40 -7.29
CA SER A 118 7.00 -13.02 -7.49
C SER A 118 7.66 -12.63 -8.82
N ALA A 119 6.88 -12.15 -9.78
CA ALA A 119 7.33 -11.66 -11.09
C ALA A 119 7.18 -10.12 -11.23
N ASP A 120 7.16 -9.40 -10.11
CA ASP A 120 7.07 -7.94 -10.10
C ASP A 120 8.36 -7.31 -10.67
N PRO A 121 8.30 -6.61 -11.81
CA PRO A 121 9.49 -6.05 -12.43
C PRO A 121 9.90 -4.66 -11.91
N TRP A 122 9.20 -4.14 -10.89
CA TRP A 122 9.47 -2.82 -10.30
C TRP A 122 10.45 -2.88 -9.13
N VAL A 123 10.69 -4.06 -8.60
CA VAL A 123 11.53 -4.30 -7.43
C VAL A 123 12.55 -5.40 -7.71
N GLY A 124 13.61 -5.45 -6.93
CA GLY A 124 14.60 -6.53 -7.00
C GLY A 124 13.95 -7.89 -6.70
N ARG A 125 14.38 -8.92 -7.40
CA ARG A 125 13.84 -10.26 -7.19
C ARG A 125 14.06 -10.70 -5.73
N GLY A 126 12.98 -11.00 -5.03
CA GLY A 126 13.03 -11.40 -3.63
C GLY A 126 13.34 -10.27 -2.64
N ALA A 127 13.50 -9.01 -3.09
CA ALA A 127 13.83 -7.89 -2.23
C ALA A 127 12.73 -7.62 -1.19
N ILE A 128 11.48 -7.57 -1.62
CA ILE A 128 10.36 -7.27 -0.71
C ILE A 128 10.19 -8.33 0.38
N PRO A 129 10.15 -9.65 0.07
CA PRO A 129 10.13 -10.67 1.11
C PRO A 129 11.28 -10.59 2.11
N ALA A 130 12.51 -10.35 1.63
CA ALA A 130 13.67 -10.20 2.50
C ALA A 130 13.57 -8.99 3.44
N LEU A 131 13.10 -7.85 2.94
CA LEU A 131 12.87 -6.64 3.75
C LEU A 131 11.76 -6.86 4.78
N CYS A 132 10.71 -7.60 4.43
CA CYS A 132 9.65 -7.96 5.35
C CYS A 132 10.16 -8.90 6.46
N GLU A 133 10.95 -9.92 6.11
CA GLU A 133 11.55 -10.86 7.06
C GLU A 133 12.43 -10.14 8.08
N GLN A 134 13.31 -9.24 7.61
CA GLN A 134 14.19 -8.44 8.48
C GLN A 134 13.40 -7.59 9.50
N ARG A 135 12.15 -7.24 9.21
CA ARG A 135 11.30 -6.40 10.07
C ARG A 135 10.20 -7.16 10.79
N GLY A 136 10.09 -8.48 10.60
CA GLY A 136 9.02 -9.29 11.16
C GLY A 136 7.62 -8.95 10.59
N ILE A 137 7.55 -8.41 9.36
CA ILE A 137 6.31 -8.03 8.72
C ILE A 137 5.75 -9.22 7.91
N PRO A 138 4.48 -9.62 8.12
CA PRO A 138 3.82 -10.62 7.29
C PRO A 138 3.81 -10.25 5.81
N CYS A 139 4.34 -11.13 4.96
CA CYS A 139 4.43 -10.91 3.51
C CYS A 139 3.80 -12.08 2.76
N HIS A 140 2.77 -11.79 1.97
CA HIS A 140 2.13 -12.74 1.08
C HIS A 140 2.66 -12.59 -0.34
N ILE A 141 3.35 -13.62 -0.83
CA ILE A 141 3.89 -13.65 -2.19
C ILE A 141 2.85 -14.29 -3.10
N VAL A 142 2.40 -13.57 -4.12
CA VAL A 142 1.52 -14.10 -5.16
C VAL A 142 2.39 -14.66 -6.29
N PRO A 143 2.36 -15.99 -6.53
CA PRO A 143 3.21 -16.61 -7.54
C PRO A 143 2.94 -16.08 -8.95
N ASP A 144 3.99 -15.86 -9.72
CA ASP A 144 3.96 -15.40 -11.13
C ASP A 144 3.23 -14.08 -11.38
N ALA A 145 2.84 -13.38 -10.32
CA ALA A 145 2.13 -12.13 -10.43
C ALA A 145 3.09 -10.94 -10.61
N ASN A 146 2.62 -9.99 -11.40
CA ASN A 146 3.30 -8.74 -11.71
C ASN A 146 3.04 -7.65 -10.65
N HIS A 147 3.38 -6.40 -10.94
CA HIS A 147 3.17 -5.22 -10.08
C HIS A 147 1.69 -4.86 -9.84
N SER A 148 0.76 -5.53 -10.48
CA SER A 148 -0.69 -5.39 -10.23
C SER A 148 -1.27 -6.58 -9.46
N LEU A 149 -0.44 -7.53 -9.05
CA LEU A 149 -0.79 -8.86 -8.53
C LEU A 149 -1.62 -9.67 -9.54
N GLU A 150 -1.35 -9.46 -10.83
CA GLU A 150 -1.99 -10.13 -11.95
C GLU A 150 -1.00 -11.06 -12.65
N CYS A 151 -1.47 -12.23 -13.06
CA CYS A 151 -0.79 -13.19 -13.92
C CYS A 151 -1.24 -12.97 -15.39
N ARG A 152 -1.13 -14.02 -16.20
CA ARG A 152 -1.62 -13.97 -17.60
C ARG A 152 -2.99 -14.61 -17.80
N ASP A 153 -3.55 -15.16 -16.74
CA ASP A 153 -4.80 -15.90 -16.76
C ASP A 153 -5.82 -15.26 -15.81
N VAL A 154 -6.95 -14.84 -16.37
CA VAL A 154 -8.01 -14.13 -15.65
C VAL A 154 -8.60 -14.97 -14.51
N GLN A 155 -8.75 -16.29 -14.68
CA GLN A 155 -9.29 -17.14 -13.62
C GLN A 155 -8.33 -17.25 -12.44
N THR A 156 -7.04 -17.32 -12.71
CA THR A 156 -5.99 -17.29 -11.69
C THR A 156 -5.96 -15.92 -11.00
N ASP A 157 -6.10 -14.82 -11.74
CA ASP A 157 -6.13 -13.45 -11.17
C ASP A 157 -7.32 -13.27 -10.23
N LEU A 158 -8.51 -13.74 -10.59
CA LEU A 158 -9.69 -13.68 -9.72
C LEU A 158 -9.51 -14.52 -8.45
N LYS A 159 -8.92 -15.70 -8.55
CA LYS A 159 -8.58 -16.55 -7.41
C LYS A 159 -7.58 -15.86 -6.48
N ASN A 160 -6.52 -15.29 -7.05
CA ASN A 160 -5.50 -14.56 -6.31
C ASN A 160 -6.08 -13.32 -5.62
N LEU A 161 -6.88 -12.53 -6.33
CA LEU A 161 -7.57 -11.36 -5.77
C LEU A 161 -8.46 -11.76 -4.58
N ARG A 162 -9.22 -12.85 -4.70
CA ARG A 162 -10.03 -13.36 -3.60
C ARG A 162 -9.19 -13.72 -2.38
N ALA A 163 -8.05 -14.38 -2.59
CA ALA A 163 -7.14 -14.76 -1.51
C ALA A 163 -6.54 -13.53 -0.83
N VAL A 164 -6.05 -12.56 -1.61
CA VAL A 164 -5.51 -11.28 -1.12
C VAL A 164 -6.56 -10.53 -0.30
N MET A 165 -7.79 -10.41 -0.80
CA MET A 165 -8.87 -9.72 -0.08
C MET A 165 -9.29 -10.45 1.20
N LYS A 166 -9.20 -11.78 1.24
CA LYS A 166 -9.48 -12.56 2.44
C LYS A 166 -8.47 -12.27 3.55
N GLU A 167 -7.18 -12.21 3.22
CA GLU A 167 -6.12 -11.88 4.18
C GLU A 167 -6.21 -10.40 4.61
N THR A 168 -6.50 -9.49 3.67
CA THR A 168 -6.78 -8.08 4.00
C THR A 168 -7.96 -7.97 4.98
N ALA A 169 -9.05 -8.71 4.72
CA ALA A 169 -10.22 -8.71 5.61
C ALA A 169 -9.92 -9.27 7.02
N ARG A 170 -9.02 -10.25 7.12
CA ARG A 170 -8.55 -10.77 8.41
C ARG A 170 -7.72 -9.74 9.17
N PHE A 171 -6.78 -9.12 8.46
CA PHE A 171 -5.93 -8.08 9.03
C PHE A 171 -6.75 -6.90 9.56
N LEU A 172 -7.84 -6.52 8.88
CA LEU A 172 -8.72 -5.43 9.29
C LEU A 172 -9.64 -5.79 10.48
N LYS A 173 -9.74 -7.05 10.87
CA LYS A 173 -10.41 -7.39 12.12
C LYS A 173 -9.56 -6.88 13.27
N LYS A 174 -10.18 -6.15 14.21
CA LYS A 174 -9.55 -5.86 15.50
C LYS A 174 -9.27 -7.20 16.18
N ALA A 175 -8.15 -7.30 16.90
CA ALA A 175 -8.02 -8.36 17.88
C ALA A 175 -9.24 -8.20 18.81
N GLU A 176 -10.11 -9.21 18.87
CA GLU A 176 -11.13 -9.27 19.90
C GLU A 176 -10.39 -9.34 21.23
N ASP A 177 -10.66 -8.36 22.10
CA ASP A 177 -10.19 -8.34 23.48
C ASP A 177 -10.59 -9.61 24.24
#